data_3c244e34eae68d25fdcb4a5fc5ba77d4
#
_entry.id   3c244e34eae68d25fdcb4a5fc5ba77d4
#
_cell.length_a   1.000
_cell.length_b   1.000
_cell.length_c   1.000
_cell.angle_alpha   90.00
_cell.angle_beta   90.00
_cell.angle_gamma   90.00
#
_symmetry.space_group_name_H-M   'P 1'
#
loop_
_entity.id
_entity.type
_entity.pdbx_description
1 polymer ?
#
loop_
_entity_poly.entity_id
_entity_poly.type
_entity_poly.pdbx_seq_one_letter_code
_entity_poly.pdbx_strand_id
1 'polypeptide(L)'
;MGLREPIICEIARKTWLINELGCDNMYVLEGRERSLVIDAGMGYCRFREIVESLTDKPYDVVITHAHPDHIGMMRQFPRIYINEKEITQAPARKLDGKTVCQGGVDAIRWLTRPDFDMDEFVWNNRQHIGAWDVWTPDESVICRGTLDTEICYIDEGCQFDLGNRVITGYDLPGHSPGHMYFIDSGSRIAFTGDCVNFNNGTKFHAASTHIRYLQKLLSMFGREYDRIFTGHSTYCGNLNVFSEDIQIVENLMEMHRSYLRDAVSYIEVIPHLHPDMPPVKMMCYGEGKYRVQANIPPRKWEEGEEHIIP
;
A
#
# COMPACT_ATOMS: atom_id res chain seq x y z
N MET A 1 5.60 6.79 -27.57
CA MET A 1 6.07 7.56 -26.40
C MET A 1 6.98 6.64 -25.60
N GLY A 2 8.14 7.13 -25.12
CA GLY A 2 9.05 6.29 -24.32
C GLY A 2 8.50 6.00 -22.92
N LEU A 3 9.02 4.96 -22.28
CA LEU A 3 8.85 4.70 -20.86
C LEU A 3 9.11 6.00 -20.09
N ARG A 4 8.20 6.41 -19.24
CA ARG A 4 8.52 7.39 -18.20
C ARG A 4 9.16 6.62 -17.05
N GLU A 5 10.33 7.09 -16.68
CA GLU A 5 10.99 6.60 -15.48
C GLU A 5 10.08 6.85 -14.27
N PRO A 6 10.02 5.92 -13.32
CA PRO A 6 9.33 6.16 -12.06
C PRO A 6 9.97 7.36 -11.35
N ILE A 7 9.18 8.01 -10.52
CA ILE A 7 9.70 9.10 -9.70
C ILE A 7 10.50 8.50 -8.56
N ILE A 8 11.70 9.00 -8.40
CA ILE A 8 12.60 8.61 -7.31
C ILE A 8 12.85 9.85 -6.45
N CYS A 9 12.47 9.78 -5.19
CA CYS A 9 12.62 10.86 -4.23
C CYS A 9 13.28 10.37 -2.95
N GLU A 10 14.37 10.99 -2.51
CA GLU A 10 14.97 10.72 -1.21
C GLU A 10 14.14 11.42 -0.13
N ILE A 11 13.31 10.64 0.59
CA ILE A 11 12.38 11.11 1.63
C ILE A 11 13.01 11.24 3.02
N ALA A 12 14.14 10.56 3.22
CA ALA A 12 15.03 10.66 4.36
C ALA A 12 16.41 10.19 3.94
N ARG A 13 17.43 10.45 4.76
CA ARG A 13 18.80 10.03 4.45
C ARG A 13 18.86 8.55 4.10
N LYS A 14 19.30 8.23 2.87
CA LYS A 14 19.42 6.87 2.37
C LYS A 14 18.09 6.09 2.44
N THR A 15 17.00 6.79 2.17
CA THR A 15 15.65 6.24 2.13
C THR A 15 14.92 6.87 0.96
N TRP A 16 14.62 6.08 -0.06
CA TRP A 16 14.01 6.54 -1.29
C TRP A 16 12.59 5.99 -1.41
N LEU A 17 11.69 6.85 -1.83
CA LEU A 17 10.39 6.50 -2.38
C LEU A 17 10.56 6.39 -3.89
N ILE A 18 10.09 5.30 -4.45
CA ILE A 18 9.98 5.08 -5.90
C ILE A 18 8.49 5.00 -6.20
N ASN A 19 7.99 5.96 -6.99
CA ASN A 19 6.58 6.00 -7.34
C ASN A 19 6.40 5.61 -8.81
N GLU A 20 5.57 4.62 -9.04
CA GLU A 20 5.23 4.10 -10.36
C GLU A 20 3.92 4.70 -10.83
N LEU A 21 3.95 5.43 -11.95
CA LEU A 21 2.78 6.04 -12.60
C LEU A 21 1.97 7.04 -11.75
N GLY A 22 2.54 7.56 -10.67
CA GLY A 22 1.77 8.35 -9.72
C GLY A 22 0.81 7.52 -8.84
N CYS A 23 0.85 6.21 -8.91
CA CYS A 23 -0.01 5.29 -8.15
C CYS A 23 0.74 4.65 -6.99
N ASP A 24 1.59 3.68 -7.29
CA ASP A 24 2.16 2.80 -6.28
C ASP A 24 3.47 3.34 -5.74
N ASN A 25 3.68 3.16 -4.46
CA ASN A 25 4.90 3.52 -3.77
C ASN A 25 5.66 2.27 -3.35
N MET A 26 6.90 2.20 -3.78
CA MET A 26 7.90 1.26 -3.30
C MET A 26 8.99 2.03 -2.57
N TYR A 27 9.69 1.35 -1.67
CA TYR A 27 10.72 2.02 -0.89
C TYR A 27 12.04 1.25 -0.92
N VAL A 28 13.16 1.99 -0.94
CA VAL A 28 14.51 1.45 -0.77
C VAL A 28 15.15 2.12 0.43
N LEU A 29 15.61 1.32 1.37
CA LEU A 29 16.23 1.76 2.62
C LEU A 29 17.65 1.21 2.68
N GLU A 30 18.67 2.07 2.54
CA GLU A 30 20.06 1.66 2.64
C GLU A 30 20.61 1.89 4.05
N GLY A 31 21.07 0.84 4.68
CA GLY A 31 21.83 0.90 5.91
C GLY A 31 23.35 0.88 5.66
N ARG A 32 24.12 0.66 6.74
CA ARG A 32 25.59 0.58 6.64
C ARG A 32 26.06 -0.71 5.96
N GLU A 33 25.37 -1.83 6.18
CA GLU A 33 25.81 -3.16 5.76
C GLU A 33 24.90 -3.79 4.72
N ARG A 34 23.61 -3.51 4.77
CA ARG A 34 22.57 -4.07 3.93
C ARG A 34 21.54 -3.01 3.55
N SER A 35 20.67 -3.35 2.61
CA SER A 35 19.49 -2.56 2.25
C SER A 35 18.23 -3.39 2.37
N LEU A 36 17.08 -2.73 2.45
CA LEU A 36 15.76 -3.33 2.41
C LEU A 36 14.93 -2.62 1.34
N VAL A 37 14.20 -3.41 0.58
CA VAL A 37 13.18 -2.94 -0.36
C VAL A 37 11.81 -3.29 0.22
N ILE A 38 10.86 -2.35 0.18
CA ILE A 38 9.49 -2.56 0.61
C ILE A 38 8.58 -2.42 -0.60
N ASP A 39 7.81 -3.46 -0.90
CA ASP A 39 6.93 -3.66 -2.05
C ASP A 39 7.63 -3.70 -3.41
N ALA A 40 6.92 -4.16 -4.42
CA ALA A 40 7.44 -4.41 -5.75
C ALA A 40 6.49 -3.95 -6.88
N GLY A 41 5.68 -2.92 -6.64
CA GLY A 41 4.87 -2.18 -7.60
C GLY A 41 3.98 -3.00 -8.52
N MET A 42 3.44 -2.35 -9.56
CA MET A 42 2.54 -2.96 -10.57
C MET A 42 3.27 -3.71 -11.69
N GLY A 43 4.50 -3.37 -12.00
CA GLY A 43 5.26 -4.02 -13.05
C GLY A 43 5.55 -3.18 -14.29
N TYR A 44 5.55 -1.87 -14.18
CA TYR A 44 5.75 -0.95 -15.30
C TYR A 44 7.21 -0.52 -15.51
N CYS A 45 8.12 -0.88 -14.60
CA CYS A 45 9.51 -0.50 -14.70
C CYS A 45 10.47 -1.68 -14.45
N ARG A 46 11.76 -1.45 -14.72
CA ARG A 46 12.84 -2.35 -14.37
C ARG A 46 13.29 -2.06 -12.94
N PHE A 47 12.43 -2.43 -11.99
CA PHE A 47 12.58 -2.02 -10.60
C PHE A 47 13.88 -2.52 -9.97
N ARG A 48 14.31 -3.73 -10.29
CA ARG A 48 15.59 -4.26 -9.81
C ARG A 48 16.78 -3.39 -10.26
N GLU A 49 16.79 -2.93 -11.51
CA GLU A 49 17.85 -2.05 -12.02
C GLU A 49 17.85 -0.70 -11.25
N ILE A 50 16.66 -0.20 -10.90
CA ILE A 50 16.53 1.02 -10.08
C ILE A 50 17.10 0.77 -8.68
N VAL A 51 16.72 -0.33 -8.00
CA VAL A 51 17.25 -0.70 -6.69
C VAL A 51 18.79 -0.77 -6.75
N GLU A 52 19.33 -1.49 -7.72
CA GLU A 52 20.78 -1.67 -7.88
C GLU A 52 21.50 -0.35 -8.28
N SER A 53 20.79 0.64 -8.78
CA SER A 53 21.35 2.00 -8.99
C SER A 53 21.39 2.86 -7.73
N LEU A 54 20.53 2.57 -6.74
CA LEU A 54 20.43 3.30 -5.49
C LEU A 54 21.32 2.74 -4.37
N THR A 55 21.65 1.44 -4.45
CA THR A 55 22.49 0.77 -3.45
C THR A 55 23.37 -0.30 -4.10
N ASP A 56 24.63 -0.37 -3.64
CA ASP A 56 25.59 -1.43 -3.99
C ASP A 56 25.64 -2.56 -2.96
N LYS A 57 24.78 -2.51 -1.95
CA LYS A 57 24.74 -3.45 -0.81
C LYS A 57 23.85 -4.65 -1.09
N PRO A 58 24.09 -5.79 -0.42
CA PRO A 58 23.13 -6.87 -0.38
C PRO A 58 21.79 -6.35 0.14
N TYR A 59 20.68 -6.79 -0.46
CA TYR A 59 19.37 -6.35 -0.04
C TYR A 59 18.37 -7.50 0.05
N ASP A 60 17.36 -7.31 0.88
CA ASP A 60 16.18 -8.16 0.96
C ASP A 60 14.96 -7.38 0.44
N VAL A 61 13.94 -8.10 -0.01
CA VAL A 61 12.68 -7.51 -0.50
C VAL A 61 11.54 -8.02 0.38
N VAL A 62 10.84 -7.11 1.06
CA VAL A 62 9.65 -7.43 1.86
C VAL A 62 8.42 -6.90 1.17
N ILE A 63 7.32 -7.61 1.30
CA ILE A 63 6.04 -7.26 0.72
C ILE A 63 5.04 -6.99 1.86
N THR A 64 4.39 -5.83 1.81
CA THR A 64 3.35 -5.46 2.79
C THR A 64 2.15 -6.37 2.67
N HIS A 65 1.72 -6.67 1.46
CA HIS A 65 0.59 -7.56 1.16
C HIS A 65 0.58 -8.00 -0.30
N ALA A 66 -0.20 -9.04 -0.64
CA ALA A 66 -0.18 -9.67 -1.95
C ALA A 66 -1.18 -9.09 -2.96
N HIS A 67 -1.49 -7.78 -2.95
CA HIS A 67 -2.20 -7.19 -4.08
C HIS A 67 -1.29 -7.05 -5.31
N PRO A 68 -1.86 -7.09 -6.53
CA PRO A 68 -1.07 -7.08 -7.77
C PRO A 68 -0.13 -5.88 -7.91
N ASP A 69 -0.54 -4.74 -7.37
CA ASP A 69 0.16 -3.47 -7.38
C ASP A 69 1.30 -3.37 -6.33
N HIS A 70 1.47 -4.39 -5.48
CA HIS A 70 2.58 -4.50 -4.53
C HIS A 70 3.53 -5.66 -4.84
N ILE A 71 3.12 -6.59 -5.73
CA ILE A 71 3.90 -7.78 -6.08
C ILE A 71 4.23 -7.88 -7.58
N GLY A 72 3.87 -6.86 -8.38
CA GLY A 72 3.96 -6.88 -9.84
C GLY A 72 5.35 -7.20 -10.38
N MET A 73 6.39 -6.71 -9.72
CA MET A 73 7.80 -6.94 -10.11
C MET A 73 8.54 -7.93 -9.19
N MET A 74 7.83 -8.69 -8.35
CA MET A 74 8.48 -9.65 -7.44
C MET A 74 9.41 -10.63 -8.17
N ARG A 75 9.08 -11.01 -9.41
CA ARG A 75 9.89 -11.95 -10.21
C ARG A 75 11.13 -11.33 -10.86
N GLN A 76 11.42 -10.09 -10.56
CA GLN A 76 12.73 -9.49 -10.83
C GLN A 76 13.75 -9.82 -9.72
N PHE A 77 13.28 -10.34 -8.59
CA PHE A 77 14.11 -10.63 -7.42
C PHE A 77 14.19 -12.14 -7.15
N PRO A 78 15.35 -12.65 -6.71
CA PRO A 78 15.51 -14.08 -6.44
C PRO A 78 14.75 -14.55 -5.20
N ARG A 79 14.42 -13.63 -4.28
CA ARG A 79 13.72 -13.91 -3.02
C ARG A 79 12.87 -12.72 -2.58
N ILE A 80 11.72 -13.01 -1.98
CA ILE A 80 10.87 -12.04 -1.27
C ILE A 80 10.46 -12.60 0.08
N TYR A 81 10.12 -11.69 1.00
CA TYR A 81 9.55 -11.99 2.31
C TYR A 81 8.13 -11.45 2.39
N ILE A 82 7.17 -12.26 2.84
CA ILE A 82 5.75 -11.92 2.94
C ILE A 82 5.08 -12.68 4.09
N ASN A 83 4.01 -12.15 4.64
CA ASN A 83 3.24 -12.90 5.65
C ASN A 83 2.51 -14.09 5.00
N GLU A 84 2.60 -15.28 5.63
CA GLU A 84 1.99 -16.52 5.09
C GLU A 84 0.48 -16.40 4.88
N LYS A 85 -0.22 -15.61 5.70
CA LYS A 85 -1.68 -15.41 5.59
C LYS A 85 -2.09 -14.78 4.26
N GLU A 86 -1.20 -14.03 3.62
CA GLU A 86 -1.43 -13.47 2.28
C GLU A 86 -1.59 -14.55 1.20
N ILE A 87 -0.99 -15.71 1.44
CA ILE A 87 -1.04 -16.85 0.51
C ILE A 87 -2.14 -17.83 0.89
N THR A 88 -2.26 -18.14 2.20
CA THR A 88 -3.13 -19.23 2.70
C THR A 88 -4.57 -18.78 2.93
N GLN A 89 -4.80 -17.51 3.28
CA GLN A 89 -6.13 -16.97 3.61
C GLN A 89 -6.74 -16.08 2.53
N ALA A 90 -6.01 -15.82 1.43
CA ALA A 90 -6.52 -15.13 0.26
C ALA A 90 -6.64 -16.12 -0.93
N PRO A 91 -7.69 -16.95 -0.97
CA PRO A 91 -7.78 -18.13 -1.85
C PRO A 91 -7.76 -17.82 -3.36
N ALA A 92 -7.95 -16.58 -3.76
CA ALA A 92 -7.89 -16.16 -5.16
C ALA A 92 -6.49 -15.73 -5.62
N ARG A 93 -5.50 -15.66 -4.70
CA ARG A 93 -4.18 -15.12 -5.01
C ARG A 93 -3.19 -16.24 -5.25
N LYS A 94 -2.89 -16.45 -6.52
CA LYS A 94 -1.75 -17.26 -6.92
C LYS A 94 -0.58 -16.31 -7.14
N LEU A 95 0.48 -16.45 -6.37
CA LEU A 95 1.76 -15.79 -6.64
C LEU A 95 2.45 -16.47 -7.84
N ASP A 96 1.66 -16.78 -8.88
CA ASP A 96 2.22 -17.19 -10.16
C ASP A 96 2.51 -15.92 -10.98
N GLY A 97 3.59 -15.95 -11.74
CA GLY A 97 3.99 -14.79 -12.54
C GLY A 97 2.96 -14.34 -13.60
N LYS A 98 1.95 -15.17 -13.91
CA LYS A 98 0.88 -14.81 -14.85
C LYS A 98 -0.18 -13.96 -14.16
N THR A 99 -0.62 -14.36 -12.97
CA THR A 99 -1.66 -13.64 -12.22
C THR A 99 -1.17 -12.27 -11.77
N VAL A 100 0.08 -12.19 -11.34
CA VAL A 100 0.72 -10.93 -10.95
C VAL A 100 0.82 -9.95 -12.12
N CYS A 101 1.33 -10.42 -13.27
CA CYS A 101 1.41 -9.56 -14.47
C CYS A 101 0.04 -9.25 -15.07
N GLN A 102 -0.96 -10.10 -14.87
CA GLN A 102 -2.31 -9.88 -15.41
C GLN A 102 -2.97 -8.67 -14.80
N GLY A 103 -2.81 -8.41 -13.50
CA GLY A 103 -3.34 -7.22 -12.85
C GLY A 103 -2.80 -5.93 -13.47
N GLY A 104 -1.51 -5.87 -13.77
CA GLY A 104 -0.91 -4.74 -14.49
C GLY A 104 -1.46 -4.56 -15.91
N VAL A 105 -1.61 -5.67 -16.67
CA VAL A 105 -2.22 -5.63 -18.01
C VAL A 105 -3.67 -5.14 -17.97
N ASP A 106 -4.44 -5.61 -17.02
CA ASP A 106 -5.84 -5.22 -16.88
C ASP A 106 -5.98 -3.74 -16.49
N ALA A 107 -5.11 -3.23 -15.63
CA ALA A 107 -5.05 -1.81 -15.29
C ALA A 107 -4.72 -0.94 -16.52
N ILE A 108 -3.74 -1.36 -17.34
CA ILE A 108 -3.41 -0.67 -18.58
C ILE A 108 -4.58 -0.67 -19.56
N ARG A 109 -5.19 -1.82 -19.81
CA ARG A 109 -6.34 -1.94 -20.71
C ARG A 109 -7.47 -1.03 -20.27
N TRP A 110 -7.68 -0.94 -18.97
CA TRP A 110 -8.69 -0.07 -18.42
C TRP A 110 -8.36 1.41 -18.64
N LEU A 111 -7.14 1.85 -18.40
CA LEU A 111 -6.67 3.22 -18.59
C LEU A 111 -6.60 3.64 -20.07
N THR A 112 -6.43 2.68 -20.98
CA THR A 112 -6.26 2.93 -22.41
C THR A 112 -7.50 2.64 -23.25
N ARG A 113 -8.62 2.28 -22.64
CA ARG A 113 -9.87 2.02 -23.36
C ARG A 113 -10.40 3.30 -24.04
N PRO A 114 -11.05 3.17 -25.24
CA PRO A 114 -11.47 4.33 -26.03
C PRO A 114 -12.52 5.24 -25.36
N ASP A 115 -13.30 4.68 -24.43
CA ASP A 115 -14.36 5.38 -23.68
C ASP A 115 -13.87 5.93 -22.33
N PHE A 116 -12.57 5.80 -22.03
CA PHE A 116 -12.00 6.36 -20.83
C PHE A 116 -11.67 7.83 -21.01
N ASP A 117 -12.36 8.70 -20.26
CA ASP A 117 -12.07 10.13 -20.25
C ASP A 117 -10.88 10.42 -19.35
N MET A 118 -9.71 10.47 -19.93
CA MET A 118 -8.46 10.77 -19.24
C MET A 118 -8.49 12.20 -18.68
N ASP A 119 -9.08 13.15 -19.39
CA ASP A 119 -9.13 14.54 -18.95
C ASP A 119 -10.05 14.68 -17.73
N GLU A 120 -11.19 14.00 -17.72
CA GLU A 120 -12.07 13.94 -16.56
C GLU A 120 -11.41 13.22 -15.38
N PHE A 121 -10.74 12.10 -15.62
CA PHE A 121 -9.99 11.39 -14.59
C PHE A 121 -8.89 12.26 -13.98
N VAL A 122 -8.10 12.93 -14.81
CA VAL A 122 -7.06 13.87 -14.38
C VAL A 122 -7.68 15.04 -13.65
N TRP A 123 -8.77 15.59 -14.17
CA TRP A 123 -9.45 16.72 -13.54
C TRP A 123 -9.98 16.37 -12.16
N ASN A 124 -10.64 15.23 -12.00
CA ASN A 124 -11.19 14.76 -10.73
C ASN A 124 -10.10 14.39 -9.72
N ASN A 125 -8.93 13.95 -10.21
CA ASN A 125 -7.77 13.61 -9.38
C ASN A 125 -6.72 14.75 -9.32
N ARG A 126 -6.94 15.86 -10.01
CA ARG A 126 -6.01 16.98 -10.16
C ARG A 126 -5.56 17.62 -8.87
N GLN A 127 -6.44 17.68 -7.88
CA GLN A 127 -6.09 18.14 -6.53
C GLN A 127 -5.07 17.21 -5.85
N HIS A 128 -4.96 16.02 -6.36
CA HIS A 128 -4.19 14.93 -5.81
C HIS A 128 -2.92 14.62 -6.62
N ILE A 129 -3.00 14.76 -7.95
CA ILE A 129 -1.91 14.44 -8.88
C ILE A 129 -0.96 15.65 -9.10
N GLY A 130 -1.39 16.87 -8.74
CA GLY A 130 -0.60 18.08 -8.98
C GLY A 130 -0.34 18.33 -10.47
N ALA A 131 0.87 18.74 -10.83
CA ALA A 131 1.26 19.06 -12.20
C ALA A 131 1.74 17.85 -13.03
N TRP A 132 1.35 16.63 -12.66
CA TRP A 132 1.78 15.44 -13.36
C TRP A 132 0.99 15.26 -14.63
N ASP A 133 1.68 15.08 -15.74
CA ASP A 133 1.06 14.59 -16.96
C ASP A 133 0.68 13.13 -16.73
N VAL A 134 -0.60 12.82 -16.74
CA VAL A 134 -1.04 11.44 -16.71
C VAL A 134 -0.56 10.77 -17.99
N TRP A 135 0.18 9.72 -17.82
CA TRP A 135 0.77 8.97 -18.89
C TRP A 135 -0.13 7.77 -19.24
N THR A 136 -0.30 7.52 -20.53
CA THR A 136 -1.00 6.33 -21.01
C THR A 136 0.02 5.22 -21.16
N PRO A 137 -0.01 4.15 -20.33
CA PRO A 137 0.93 3.05 -20.43
C PRO A 137 0.70 2.22 -21.70
N ASP A 138 1.76 1.58 -22.15
CA ASP A 138 1.75 0.64 -23.28
C ASP A 138 2.08 -0.76 -22.74
N GLU A 139 1.25 -1.76 -23.05
CA GLU A 139 1.47 -3.15 -22.61
C GLU A 139 2.85 -3.70 -22.99
N SER A 140 3.46 -3.19 -24.05
CA SER A 140 4.81 -3.62 -24.49
C SER A 140 5.92 -3.23 -23.52
N VAL A 141 5.69 -2.27 -22.66
CA VAL A 141 6.68 -1.75 -21.70
C VAL A 141 6.58 -2.39 -20.31
N ILE A 142 5.58 -3.26 -20.08
CA ILE A 142 5.46 -3.98 -18.81
C ILE A 142 6.67 -4.88 -18.61
N CYS A 143 7.44 -4.59 -17.58
CA CYS A 143 8.60 -5.39 -17.21
C CYS A 143 8.19 -6.65 -16.45
N ARG A 144 8.06 -7.75 -17.18
CA ARG A 144 7.81 -9.06 -16.59
C ARG A 144 9.12 -9.66 -16.10
N GLY A 145 9.29 -9.78 -14.79
CA GLY A 145 10.38 -10.57 -14.24
C GLY A 145 10.23 -12.05 -14.63
N THR A 146 11.35 -12.77 -14.74
CA THR A 146 11.40 -14.17 -15.18
C THR A 146 12.02 -15.11 -14.13
N LEU A 147 12.49 -14.58 -13.02
CA LEU A 147 13.12 -15.37 -11.97
C LEU A 147 12.11 -16.30 -11.29
N ASP A 148 12.57 -17.47 -10.89
CA ASP A 148 11.85 -18.35 -9.98
C ASP A 148 12.10 -17.85 -8.55
N THR A 149 11.21 -16.97 -8.11
CA THR A 149 11.37 -16.23 -6.85
C THR A 149 11.07 -17.12 -5.65
N GLU A 150 12.04 -17.26 -4.76
CA GLU A 150 11.84 -17.91 -3.47
C GLU A 150 10.94 -17.05 -2.59
N ILE A 151 9.89 -17.65 -2.01
CA ILE A 151 8.97 -16.98 -1.09
C ILE A 151 9.31 -17.42 0.33
N CYS A 152 9.75 -16.47 1.15
CA CYS A 152 10.02 -16.67 2.57
C CYS A 152 8.91 -16.06 3.41
N TYR A 153 8.46 -16.78 4.44
CA TYR A 153 7.42 -16.30 5.31
C TYR A 153 7.97 -15.52 6.51
N ILE A 154 7.28 -14.44 6.85
CA ILE A 154 7.57 -13.60 8.00
C ILE A 154 6.29 -13.37 8.81
N ASP A 155 6.48 -13.12 10.10
CA ASP A 155 5.43 -12.80 11.05
C ASP A 155 5.72 -11.49 11.79
N GLU A 156 4.77 -11.05 12.59
CA GLU A 156 4.91 -9.89 13.48
C GLU A 156 6.17 -10.01 14.34
N GLY A 157 6.91 -8.91 14.43
CA GLY A 157 8.18 -8.85 15.17
C GLY A 157 9.41 -9.25 14.36
N CYS A 158 9.25 -9.62 13.07
CA CYS A 158 10.40 -9.83 12.20
C CYS A 158 11.25 -8.57 12.11
N GLN A 159 12.57 -8.75 12.04
CA GLN A 159 13.53 -7.65 12.01
C GLN A 159 14.53 -7.80 10.88
N PHE A 160 14.79 -6.69 10.21
CA PHE A 160 15.85 -6.57 9.21
C PHE A 160 16.88 -5.56 9.73
N ASP A 161 18.01 -6.07 10.19
CA ASP A 161 19.14 -5.24 10.64
C ASP A 161 20.00 -4.84 9.44
N LEU A 162 20.08 -3.55 9.17
CA LEU A 162 20.87 -3.00 8.08
C LEU A 162 22.25 -2.47 8.55
N GLY A 163 22.65 -2.76 9.79
CA GLY A 163 23.94 -2.43 10.40
C GLY A 163 23.99 -1.09 11.15
N ASN A 164 23.03 -0.19 10.95
CA ASN A 164 22.92 1.08 11.68
C ASN A 164 21.46 1.53 11.83
N ARG A 165 20.53 0.74 11.35
CA ARG A 165 19.08 0.91 11.45
C ARG A 165 18.44 -0.47 11.40
N VAL A 166 17.36 -0.64 12.14
CA VAL A 166 16.57 -1.88 12.17
C VAL A 166 15.16 -1.56 11.68
N ILE A 167 14.67 -2.37 10.76
CA ILE A 167 13.30 -2.29 10.29
C ILE A 167 12.52 -3.44 10.93
N THR A 168 11.47 -3.11 11.67
CA THR A 168 10.63 -4.09 12.36
C THR A 168 9.26 -4.17 11.70
N GLY A 169 8.81 -5.39 11.39
CA GLY A 169 7.49 -5.66 10.82
C GLY A 169 6.43 -5.88 11.89
N TYR A 170 5.23 -5.37 11.64
CA TYR A 170 4.04 -5.49 12.50
C TYR A 170 2.82 -5.86 11.68
N ASP A 171 1.94 -6.67 12.25
CA ASP A 171 0.67 -7.00 11.62
C ASP A 171 -0.30 -5.81 11.67
N LEU A 172 -0.99 -5.56 10.56
CA LEU A 172 -2.18 -4.70 10.48
C LEU A 172 -3.18 -5.30 9.49
N PRO A 173 -3.73 -6.49 9.77
CA PRO A 173 -4.66 -7.14 8.87
C PRO A 173 -5.97 -6.36 8.75
N GLY A 174 -6.62 -6.45 7.59
CA GLY A 174 -7.88 -5.78 7.32
C GLY A 174 -8.08 -5.48 5.86
N HIS A 175 -7.17 -4.77 5.26
CA HIS A 175 -7.07 -4.58 3.81
C HIS A 175 -6.82 -5.92 3.11
N SER A 176 -5.94 -6.73 3.68
CA SER A 176 -5.72 -8.13 3.35
C SER A 176 -5.48 -8.96 4.60
N PRO A 177 -5.53 -10.31 4.53
CA PRO A 177 -5.49 -11.16 5.73
C PRO A 177 -4.17 -11.11 6.51
N GLY A 178 -3.07 -10.92 5.83
CA GLY A 178 -1.71 -10.92 6.39
C GLY A 178 -0.98 -9.59 6.18
N HIS A 179 -1.73 -8.49 5.98
CA HIS A 179 -1.12 -7.18 5.76
C HIS A 179 -0.18 -6.79 6.90
N MET A 180 1.02 -6.34 6.53
CA MET A 180 2.03 -5.86 7.47
C MET A 180 2.41 -4.41 7.19
N TYR A 181 2.88 -3.71 8.22
CA TYR A 181 3.58 -2.44 8.09
C TYR A 181 4.98 -2.56 8.71
N PHE A 182 5.88 -1.69 8.30
CA PHE A 182 7.27 -1.72 8.71
C PHE A 182 7.69 -0.40 9.32
N ILE A 183 8.30 -0.42 10.49
CA ILE A 183 8.86 0.76 11.16
C ILE A 183 10.38 0.72 11.06
N ASP A 184 10.94 1.80 10.56
CA ASP A 184 12.37 2.02 10.49
C ASP A 184 12.87 2.85 11.68
N SER A 185 13.71 2.26 12.49
CA SER A 185 14.32 2.91 13.66
C SER A 185 15.26 4.06 13.28
N GLY A 186 15.84 4.04 12.08
CA GLY A 186 16.82 5.02 11.64
C GLY A 186 16.20 6.32 11.15
N SER A 187 15.18 6.26 10.31
CA SER A 187 14.47 7.42 9.77
C SER A 187 13.22 7.79 10.57
N ARG A 188 12.78 6.95 11.49
CA ARG A 188 11.53 7.08 12.25
C ARG A 188 10.30 7.18 11.35
N ILE A 189 10.26 6.33 10.33
CA ILE A 189 9.16 6.24 9.37
C ILE A 189 8.43 4.91 9.55
N ALA A 190 7.10 4.95 9.55
CA ALA A 190 6.24 3.79 9.36
C ALA A 190 5.83 3.71 7.88
N PHE A 191 6.15 2.59 7.24
CA PHE A 191 5.74 2.24 5.87
C PHE A 191 4.51 1.33 5.98
N THR A 192 3.33 1.87 5.72
CA THR A 192 2.07 1.24 6.11
C THR A 192 1.37 0.48 4.99
N GLY A 193 1.95 0.44 3.80
CA GLY A 193 1.25 -0.12 2.64
C GLY A 193 -0.16 0.48 2.54
N ASP A 194 -1.16 -0.35 2.33
CA ASP A 194 -2.55 0.06 2.11
C ASP A 194 -3.43 0.07 3.35
N CYS A 195 -2.89 -0.29 4.49
CA CYS A 195 -3.70 -0.34 5.71
C CYS A 195 -3.94 1.03 6.37
N VAL A 196 -3.15 2.04 6.00
CA VAL A 196 -3.37 3.43 6.41
C VAL A 196 -3.34 4.32 5.19
N ASN A 197 -4.50 4.61 4.66
CA ASN A 197 -4.71 5.62 3.64
C ASN A 197 -6.15 6.15 3.75
N PHE A 198 -6.50 7.20 3.02
CA PHE A 198 -7.83 7.78 3.12
C PHE A 198 -8.93 6.86 2.52
N ASN A 199 -8.58 5.94 1.63
CA ASN A 199 -9.49 4.97 1.02
C ASN A 199 -9.09 3.55 1.41
N ASN A 200 -9.55 3.11 2.58
CA ASN A 200 -9.11 1.86 3.19
C ASN A 200 -10.05 0.69 2.85
N GLY A 201 -9.47 -0.41 2.41
CA GLY A 201 -10.18 -1.67 2.23
C GLY A 201 -10.16 -2.49 3.54
N THR A 202 -11.31 -2.69 4.19
CA THR A 202 -11.41 -3.43 5.46
C THR A 202 -12.34 -4.62 5.30
N LYS A 203 -11.88 -5.67 4.61
CA LYS A 203 -12.75 -6.78 4.19
C LYS A 203 -12.61 -8.05 5.02
N PHE A 204 -11.55 -8.17 5.82
CA PHE A 204 -11.17 -9.47 6.39
C PHE A 204 -11.48 -9.66 7.87
N HIS A 205 -11.59 -8.57 8.64
CA HIS A 205 -11.78 -8.62 10.09
C HIS A 205 -12.94 -7.77 10.57
N ALA A 206 -13.38 -7.98 11.82
CA ALA A 206 -14.38 -7.16 12.46
C ALA A 206 -13.86 -5.74 12.72
N ALA A 207 -14.75 -4.76 12.84
CA ALA A 207 -14.42 -3.38 13.15
C ALA A 207 -13.64 -3.24 14.46
N SER A 208 -13.99 -4.04 15.49
CA SER A 208 -13.28 -4.09 16.76
C SER A 208 -11.80 -4.49 16.60
N THR A 209 -11.52 -5.46 15.74
CA THR A 209 -10.16 -5.89 15.42
C THR A 209 -9.36 -4.78 14.75
N HIS A 210 -9.94 -4.07 13.78
CA HIS A 210 -9.28 -2.93 13.15
C HIS A 210 -8.91 -1.84 14.15
N ILE A 211 -9.82 -1.50 15.06
CA ILE A 211 -9.56 -0.51 16.10
C ILE A 211 -8.34 -0.91 16.93
N ARG A 212 -8.23 -2.18 17.36
CA ARG A 212 -7.09 -2.65 18.15
C ARG A 212 -5.76 -2.51 17.42
N TYR A 213 -5.72 -2.86 16.14
CA TYR A 213 -4.50 -2.70 15.33
C TYR A 213 -4.14 -1.23 15.10
N LEU A 214 -5.12 -0.38 14.79
CA LEU A 214 -4.89 1.06 14.65
C LEU A 214 -4.45 1.70 15.98
N GLN A 215 -5.00 1.27 17.11
CA GLN A 215 -4.55 1.70 18.45
C GLN A 215 -3.08 1.31 18.70
N LYS A 216 -2.69 0.10 18.32
CA LYS A 216 -1.30 -0.36 18.42
C LYS A 216 -0.37 0.54 17.60
N LEU A 217 -0.70 0.79 16.33
CA LEU A 217 0.05 1.70 15.47
C LEU A 217 0.14 3.09 16.10
N LEU A 218 -1.00 3.68 16.49
CA LEU A 218 -1.06 5.00 17.10
C LEU A 218 -0.24 5.09 18.40
N SER A 219 -0.22 4.04 19.22
CA SER A 219 0.54 4.01 20.49
C SER A 219 2.05 4.11 20.30
N MET A 220 2.56 3.82 19.14
CA MET A 220 3.98 3.89 18.79
C MET A 220 4.39 5.26 18.20
N PHE A 221 3.40 6.08 17.78
CA PHE A 221 3.66 7.40 17.24
C PHE A 221 4.37 8.30 18.28
N GLY A 222 5.36 9.06 17.83
CA GLY A 222 6.20 9.90 18.69
C GLY A 222 7.31 9.12 19.45
N ARG A 223 7.18 7.78 19.59
CA ARG A 223 8.20 6.93 20.22
C ARG A 223 9.03 6.18 19.19
N GLU A 224 8.38 5.34 18.38
CA GLU A 224 9.03 4.48 17.38
C GLU A 224 9.11 5.17 16.02
N TYR A 225 8.08 5.92 15.66
CA TYR A 225 8.02 6.66 14.40
C TYR A 225 7.32 8.02 14.61
N ASP A 226 7.52 8.93 13.66
CA ASP A 226 6.88 10.26 13.62
C ASP A 226 6.40 10.66 12.22
N ARG A 227 6.61 9.79 11.22
CA ARG A 227 6.14 9.98 9.84
C ARG A 227 5.54 8.69 9.31
N ILE A 228 4.53 8.80 8.45
CA ILE A 228 3.84 7.69 7.80
C ILE A 228 3.96 7.84 6.30
N PHE A 229 4.36 6.78 5.61
CA PHE A 229 4.33 6.68 4.17
C PHE A 229 3.53 5.45 3.76
N THR A 230 2.62 5.63 2.79
CA THR A 230 1.62 4.64 2.39
C THR A 230 1.97 3.95 1.08
N GLY A 231 1.25 2.90 0.72
CA GLY A 231 1.43 2.17 -0.53
C GLY A 231 1.04 2.96 -1.79
N HIS A 232 0.27 4.04 -1.65
CA HIS A 232 -0.21 4.84 -2.78
C HIS A 232 -0.05 6.34 -2.57
N SER A 233 0.28 7.06 -3.64
CA SER A 233 0.39 8.52 -3.62
C SER A 233 -0.84 9.23 -4.16
N THR A 234 -1.49 8.67 -5.18
CA THR A 234 -2.59 9.32 -5.89
C THR A 234 -3.96 8.77 -5.55
N TYR A 235 -4.06 7.47 -5.31
CA TYR A 235 -5.30 6.83 -4.87
C TYR A 235 -5.86 7.43 -3.60
N CYS A 236 -4.99 7.99 -2.79
CA CYS A 236 -5.27 8.51 -1.46
C CYS A 236 -5.40 10.03 -1.43
N GLY A 237 -5.45 10.65 -2.57
CA GLY A 237 -5.69 12.08 -2.63
C GLY A 237 -4.48 12.96 -2.39
N ASN A 238 -3.30 12.38 -2.22
CA ASN A 238 -2.07 13.14 -2.09
C ASN A 238 -0.98 12.55 -2.96
N LEU A 239 -0.32 13.38 -3.74
CA LEU A 239 0.99 13.11 -4.30
C LEU A 239 2.00 13.12 -3.17
N ASN A 240 2.03 12.04 -2.40
CA ASN A 240 2.84 12.08 -1.21
C ASN A 240 4.24 11.55 -1.43
N VAL A 241 5.06 12.42 -1.95
CA VAL A 241 6.45 12.47 -1.52
C VAL A 241 6.56 13.02 -0.08
N PHE A 242 5.43 13.36 0.54
CA PHE A 242 5.31 13.84 1.92
C PHE A 242 4.65 12.76 2.78
N SER A 243 4.97 12.76 4.05
CA SER A 243 4.34 11.86 5.01
C SER A 243 2.85 12.16 5.19
N GLU A 244 2.05 11.12 5.40
CA GLU A 244 0.68 11.26 5.87
C GLU A 244 0.63 11.81 7.30
N ASP A 245 -0.44 12.54 7.58
CA ASP A 245 -0.71 13.06 8.92
C ASP A 245 -1.30 11.95 9.80
N ILE A 246 -0.87 11.87 11.04
CA ILE A 246 -1.38 10.90 12.03
C ILE A 246 -2.90 11.00 12.22
N GLN A 247 -3.49 12.16 11.93
CA GLN A 247 -4.93 12.38 11.97
C GLN A 247 -5.72 11.39 11.09
N ILE A 248 -5.09 10.87 10.02
CA ILE A 248 -5.71 9.83 9.18
C ILE A 248 -5.91 8.54 9.97
N VAL A 249 -4.94 8.12 10.78
CA VAL A 249 -5.05 6.94 11.65
C VAL A 249 -6.15 7.13 12.69
N GLU A 250 -6.19 8.32 13.30
CA GLU A 250 -7.22 8.67 14.30
C GLU A 250 -8.61 8.67 13.67
N ASN A 251 -8.76 9.23 12.48
CA ASN A 251 -10.04 9.26 11.76
C ASN A 251 -10.49 7.87 11.28
N LEU A 252 -9.57 7.02 10.82
CA LEU A 252 -9.88 5.63 10.51
C LEU A 252 -10.40 4.88 11.75
N MET A 253 -9.74 5.07 12.88
CA MET A 253 -10.15 4.46 14.15
C MET A 253 -11.53 4.97 14.60
N GLU A 254 -11.77 6.28 14.55
CA GLU A 254 -13.06 6.85 14.96
C GLU A 254 -14.19 6.49 13.98
N MET A 255 -13.89 6.31 12.69
CA MET A 255 -14.85 5.77 11.74
C MET A 255 -15.33 4.38 12.16
N HIS A 256 -14.42 3.48 12.52
CA HIS A 256 -14.78 2.16 13.01
C HIS A 256 -15.55 2.21 14.34
N ARG A 257 -15.15 3.10 15.27
CA ARG A 257 -15.91 3.32 16.53
C ARG A 257 -17.34 3.81 16.26
N SER A 258 -17.48 4.75 15.33
CA SER A 258 -18.80 5.24 14.91
C SER A 258 -19.65 4.14 14.28
N TYR A 259 -19.02 3.23 13.53
CA TYR A 259 -19.72 2.04 13.00
C TYR A 259 -20.20 1.10 14.12
N LEU A 260 -19.38 0.87 15.14
CA LEU A 260 -19.79 0.07 16.31
C LEU A 260 -21.01 0.67 17.05
N ARG A 261 -21.09 2.02 17.08
CA ARG A 261 -22.19 2.77 17.72
C ARG A 261 -23.43 2.96 16.83
N ASP A 262 -23.47 2.41 15.61
CA ASP A 262 -24.49 2.70 14.58
C ASP A 262 -24.63 4.19 14.21
N ALA A 263 -23.53 4.94 14.31
CA ALA A 263 -23.46 6.39 14.07
C ALA A 263 -22.56 6.79 12.91
N VAL A 264 -22.05 5.83 12.13
CA VAL A 264 -21.15 6.11 11.01
C VAL A 264 -21.91 6.68 9.81
N SER A 265 -21.30 7.65 9.15
CA SER A 265 -21.80 8.18 7.87
C SER A 265 -21.40 7.27 6.72
N TYR A 266 -22.17 7.30 5.65
CA TYR A 266 -21.91 6.54 4.43
C TYR A 266 -21.88 7.44 3.21
N ILE A 267 -21.06 7.06 2.26
CA ILE A 267 -21.00 7.65 0.91
C ILE A 267 -21.11 6.55 -0.13
N GLU A 268 -21.53 6.94 -1.33
CA GLU A 268 -21.46 6.09 -2.51
C GLU A 268 -20.23 6.50 -3.32
N VAL A 269 -19.38 5.53 -3.62
CA VAL A 269 -18.14 5.72 -4.39
C VAL A 269 -18.22 4.86 -5.64
N ILE A 270 -18.06 5.51 -6.80
CA ILE A 270 -17.86 4.78 -8.05
C ILE A 270 -16.43 4.25 -8.03
N PRO A 271 -16.22 2.92 -8.18
CA PRO A 271 -14.89 2.36 -8.20
C PRO A 271 -14.08 2.94 -9.36
N HIS A 272 -12.98 3.65 -9.06
CA HIS A 272 -12.17 4.31 -10.10
C HIS A 272 -11.63 3.32 -11.15
N LEU A 273 -11.28 2.11 -10.75
CA LEU A 273 -10.79 1.06 -11.65
C LEU A 273 -11.90 0.31 -12.40
N HIS A 274 -13.17 0.55 -12.06
CA HIS A 274 -14.32 -0.13 -12.65
C HIS A 274 -15.54 0.81 -12.69
N PRO A 275 -15.52 1.87 -13.52
CA PRO A 275 -16.62 2.85 -13.57
C PRO A 275 -17.95 2.25 -14.04
N ASP A 276 -17.92 1.10 -14.71
CA ASP A 276 -19.13 0.35 -15.11
C ASP A 276 -19.72 -0.47 -13.95
N MET A 277 -19.05 -0.56 -12.82
CA MET A 277 -19.61 -1.18 -11.62
C MET A 277 -20.57 -0.21 -10.93
N PRO A 278 -21.64 -0.73 -10.30
CA PRO A 278 -22.51 0.11 -9.51
C PRO A 278 -21.74 0.77 -8.37
N PRO A 279 -22.18 1.97 -7.94
CA PRO A 279 -21.56 2.62 -6.77
C PRO A 279 -21.49 1.70 -5.56
N VAL A 280 -20.34 1.72 -4.89
CA VAL A 280 -20.11 0.96 -3.67
C VAL A 280 -20.39 1.85 -2.46
N LYS A 281 -21.21 1.36 -1.54
CA LYS A 281 -21.46 2.04 -0.28
C LYS A 281 -20.26 1.86 0.64
N MET A 282 -19.66 2.96 1.07
CA MET A 282 -18.50 2.97 1.97
C MET A 282 -18.82 3.76 3.23
N MET A 283 -18.24 3.37 4.35
CA MET A 283 -18.19 4.20 5.55
C MET A 283 -17.32 5.41 5.29
N CYS A 284 -17.60 6.55 5.95
CA CYS A 284 -16.72 7.71 5.90
C CYS A 284 -16.71 8.46 7.24
N TYR A 285 -15.60 9.19 7.49
CA TYR A 285 -15.42 10.02 8.67
C TYR A 285 -14.43 11.16 8.39
N GLY A 286 -14.59 12.29 9.11
CA GLY A 286 -13.73 13.46 8.95
C GLY A 286 -14.11 14.34 7.76
N GLU A 287 -13.35 15.42 7.59
CA GLU A 287 -13.60 16.45 6.57
C GLU A 287 -12.31 16.85 5.86
N GLY A 288 -12.46 17.44 4.65
CA GLY A 288 -11.36 17.97 3.87
C GLY A 288 -10.29 16.92 3.56
N LYS A 289 -9.02 17.29 3.70
CA LYS A 289 -7.86 16.41 3.45
C LYS A 289 -7.69 15.27 4.47
N TYR A 290 -8.39 15.34 5.58
CA TYR A 290 -8.38 14.31 6.63
C TYR A 290 -9.57 13.36 6.55
N ARG A 291 -10.44 13.54 5.54
CA ARG A 291 -11.56 12.63 5.34
C ARG A 291 -11.04 11.26 4.94
N VAL A 292 -11.52 10.25 5.66
CA VAL A 292 -11.26 8.84 5.37
C VAL A 292 -12.52 8.12 4.95
N GLN A 293 -12.37 7.08 4.16
CA GLN A 293 -13.44 6.18 3.76
C GLN A 293 -12.96 4.74 3.76
N ALA A 294 -13.85 3.80 4.03
CA ALA A 294 -13.52 2.39 4.03
C ALA A 294 -14.72 1.53 3.64
N ASN A 295 -14.45 0.35 3.11
CA ASN A 295 -15.45 -0.69 2.96
C ASN A 295 -16.08 -1.01 4.33
N ILE A 296 -17.37 -1.35 4.32
CA ILE A 296 -18.04 -1.79 5.52
C ILE A 296 -17.42 -3.13 5.94
N PRO A 297 -16.90 -3.25 7.18
CA PRO A 297 -16.36 -4.50 7.68
C PRO A 297 -17.40 -5.63 7.62
N PRO A 298 -16.98 -6.91 7.50
CA PRO A 298 -17.91 -8.03 7.42
C PRO A 298 -18.73 -8.19 8.68
N ARG A 299 -18.22 -7.74 9.81
CA ARG A 299 -18.92 -7.77 11.10
C ARG A 299 -18.40 -6.67 12.03
N LYS A 300 -19.22 -6.33 13.06
CA LYS A 300 -18.81 -5.34 14.07
C LYS A 300 -17.80 -5.93 15.06
N TRP A 301 -18.02 -7.17 15.49
CA TRP A 301 -17.30 -7.86 16.57
C TRP A 301 -16.81 -9.22 16.10
N GLU A 302 -15.69 -9.68 16.64
CA GLU A 302 -15.26 -11.06 16.42
C GLU A 302 -16.16 -12.03 17.20
N GLU A 303 -16.17 -13.28 16.78
CA GLU A 303 -16.97 -14.32 17.46
C GLU A 303 -16.47 -14.53 18.90
N GLY A 304 -17.39 -14.50 19.87
CA GLY A 304 -17.09 -14.64 21.30
C GLY A 304 -16.51 -13.38 21.97
N GLU A 305 -16.41 -12.27 21.27
CA GLU A 305 -15.92 -11.01 21.81
C GLU A 305 -17.01 -10.27 22.61
N GLU A 306 -16.65 -9.66 23.74
CA GLU A 306 -17.53 -8.74 24.44
C GLU A 306 -17.75 -7.48 23.63
N HIS A 307 -19.01 -6.99 23.57
CA HIS A 307 -19.39 -5.80 22.79
C HIS A 307 -18.97 -4.50 23.49
N ILE A 308 -17.71 -4.38 23.83
CA ILE A 308 -17.12 -3.18 24.43
C ILE A 308 -16.38 -2.42 23.34
N ILE A 309 -16.72 -1.14 23.15
CA ILE A 309 -16.03 -0.28 22.16
C ILE A 309 -14.64 0.06 22.69
N PRO A 310 -13.58 -0.41 22.05
CA PRO A 310 -12.20 -0.20 22.50
C PRO A 310 -11.67 1.21 22.21
#